data_7ea0f0c382a94425a35ee65b26e8d6a7
#
_entry.id   7ea0f0c382a94425a35ee65b26e8d6a7
#
_cell.length_a   1.000
_cell.length_b   1.000
_cell.length_c   1.000
_cell.angle_alpha   90.00
_cell.angle_beta   90.00
_cell.angle_gamma   90.00
#
_symmetry.space_group_name_H-M   'P 1'
#
loop_
_entity.id
_entity.type
_entity.pdbx_description
1 polymer ?
#
loop_
_entity_poly.entity_id
_entity_poly.type
_entity_poly.pdbx_seq_one_letter_code
_entity_poly.pdbx_strand_id
1 'polypeptide(L)'
;MELRNINTFLHIAELHSFSSAARELGYSQSAVSAQISQLETELGTPLFDRVGKTVRLTDAGQTFQSYARTLLITAQQAKAALLPARAVSGTLRVALADSVCSTFLPDLLQQFHALCPQVELVLRTATADEMLRLLSANQIDLAYTLDQPLLLPSLTLAVNVPEPVCFVAPSEHPLADKAEVPLDVLAQQEFLLTERGMSYRDALDQRLAAHGLSIHPYIELGSASLLCQMVERGMGFSFLPEYIVRPALSAGRIARLNVPDCTVTMHRQLFYHKDKWLTPQMKAFIELVNQ
;
A
#
# COMPACT_ATOMS: atom_id res chain seq x y z
N MET A 1 -22.47 -17.32 9.57
CA MET A 1 -21.61 -16.42 8.75
C MET A 1 -20.50 -17.25 8.11
N GLU A 2 -20.45 -17.34 6.79
CA GLU A 2 -19.45 -18.12 6.06
C GLU A 2 -18.24 -17.25 5.73
N LEU A 3 -17.01 -17.77 5.92
CA LEU A 3 -15.78 -17.07 5.58
C LEU A 3 -15.72 -16.69 4.10
N ARG A 4 -16.32 -17.48 3.22
CA ARG A 4 -16.43 -17.18 1.80
C ARG A 4 -17.21 -15.88 1.56
N ASN A 5 -18.32 -15.66 2.25
CA ASN A 5 -19.15 -14.47 2.12
C ASN A 5 -18.40 -13.23 2.64
N ILE A 6 -17.62 -13.40 3.72
CA ILE A 6 -16.75 -12.34 4.26
C ILE A 6 -15.67 -11.97 3.24
N ASN A 7 -15.01 -12.94 2.62
CA ASN A 7 -14.01 -12.70 1.58
C ASN A 7 -14.60 -11.95 0.39
N THR A 8 -15.78 -12.37 -0.06
CA THR A 8 -16.51 -11.69 -1.15
C THR A 8 -16.85 -10.25 -0.81
N PHE A 9 -17.27 -10.00 0.45
CA PHE A 9 -17.53 -8.65 0.95
C PHE A 9 -16.28 -7.75 0.85
N LEU A 10 -15.12 -8.23 1.29
CA LEU A 10 -13.87 -7.45 1.25
C LEU A 10 -13.44 -7.13 -0.18
N HIS A 11 -13.55 -8.08 -1.12
CA HIS A 11 -13.23 -7.83 -2.54
C HIS A 11 -14.15 -6.78 -3.18
N ILE A 12 -15.47 -6.80 -2.86
CA ILE A 12 -16.39 -5.77 -3.35
C ILE A 12 -16.06 -4.41 -2.73
N ALA A 13 -15.74 -4.38 -1.43
CA ALA A 13 -15.37 -3.15 -0.74
C ALA A 13 -14.09 -2.50 -1.33
N GLU A 14 -13.14 -3.31 -1.78
CA GLU A 14 -11.89 -2.85 -2.37
C GLU A 14 -12.06 -2.43 -3.84
N LEU A 15 -12.77 -3.23 -4.63
CA LEU A 15 -12.97 -2.99 -6.06
C LEU A 15 -14.14 -2.04 -6.37
N HIS A 16 -14.95 -1.70 -5.38
CA HIS A 16 -16.18 -0.91 -5.53
C HIS A 16 -17.12 -1.43 -6.64
N SER A 17 -17.07 -2.75 -6.91
CA SER A 17 -17.77 -3.37 -8.05
C SER A 17 -18.06 -4.85 -7.81
N PHE A 18 -19.33 -5.23 -7.85
CA PHE A 18 -19.76 -6.63 -7.79
C PHE A 18 -19.25 -7.47 -8.98
N SER A 19 -19.26 -6.87 -10.18
CA SER A 19 -18.82 -7.57 -11.40
C SER A 19 -17.31 -7.79 -11.42
N SER A 20 -16.53 -6.82 -10.93
CA SER A 20 -15.07 -6.94 -10.83
C SER A 20 -14.69 -7.98 -9.79
N ALA A 21 -15.31 -7.93 -8.60
CA ALA A 21 -15.10 -8.93 -7.55
C ALA A 21 -15.48 -10.35 -8.02
N ALA A 22 -16.59 -10.48 -8.75
CA ALA A 22 -17.02 -11.78 -9.31
C ALA A 22 -15.96 -12.34 -10.26
N ARG A 23 -15.40 -11.51 -11.13
CA ARG A 23 -14.35 -11.90 -12.09
C ARG A 23 -13.07 -12.35 -11.37
N GLU A 24 -12.64 -11.59 -10.38
CA GLU A 24 -11.41 -11.88 -9.60
C GLU A 24 -11.56 -13.16 -8.77
N LEU A 25 -12.73 -13.36 -8.17
CA LEU A 25 -13.03 -14.55 -7.37
C LEU A 25 -13.41 -15.80 -8.19
N GLY A 26 -13.54 -15.68 -9.53
CA GLY A 26 -13.96 -16.77 -10.39
C GLY A 26 -15.42 -17.20 -10.23
N TYR A 27 -16.30 -16.27 -9.79
CA TYR A 27 -17.73 -16.49 -9.60
C TYR A 27 -18.58 -15.76 -10.64
N SER A 28 -19.86 -16.17 -10.74
CA SER A 28 -20.86 -15.36 -11.44
C SER A 28 -21.26 -14.15 -10.56
N GLN A 29 -21.66 -13.03 -11.17
CA GLN A 29 -22.15 -11.87 -10.44
C GLN A 29 -23.38 -12.20 -9.57
N SER A 30 -24.26 -13.10 -10.05
CA SER A 30 -25.42 -13.57 -9.28
C SER A 30 -25.00 -14.34 -8.02
N ALA A 31 -23.96 -15.16 -8.09
CA ALA A 31 -23.41 -15.86 -6.94
C ALA A 31 -22.84 -14.89 -5.90
N VAL A 32 -22.05 -13.90 -6.35
CA VAL A 32 -21.50 -12.85 -5.48
C VAL A 32 -22.62 -12.04 -4.81
N SER A 33 -23.67 -11.66 -5.56
CA SER A 33 -24.82 -10.95 -5.02
C SER A 33 -25.58 -11.79 -3.98
N ALA A 34 -25.76 -13.10 -4.22
CA ALA A 34 -26.40 -13.99 -3.26
C ALA A 34 -25.59 -14.15 -1.97
N GLN A 35 -24.26 -14.25 -2.06
CA GLN A 35 -23.35 -14.32 -0.91
C GLN A 35 -23.45 -13.08 -0.04
N ILE A 36 -23.49 -11.89 -0.65
CA ILE A 36 -23.64 -10.64 0.11
C ILE A 36 -25.04 -10.53 0.74
N SER A 37 -26.10 -10.84 -0.01
CA SER A 37 -27.46 -10.82 0.55
C SER A 37 -27.60 -11.77 1.73
N GLN A 38 -26.99 -12.95 1.68
CA GLN A 38 -26.94 -13.88 2.80
C GLN A 38 -26.21 -13.26 4.01
N LEU A 39 -25.06 -12.62 3.77
CA LEU A 39 -24.26 -11.98 4.83
C LEU A 39 -25.05 -10.82 5.48
N GLU A 40 -25.65 -9.96 4.69
CA GLU A 40 -26.46 -8.83 5.14
C GLU A 40 -27.69 -9.30 5.92
N THR A 41 -28.32 -10.40 5.49
CA THR A 41 -29.44 -11.02 6.21
C THR A 41 -29.01 -11.54 7.57
N GLU A 42 -27.88 -12.22 7.67
CA GLU A 42 -27.35 -12.73 8.95
C GLU A 42 -26.96 -11.59 9.91
N LEU A 43 -26.43 -10.48 9.38
CA LEU A 43 -26.04 -9.31 10.18
C LEU A 43 -27.21 -8.36 10.48
N GLY A 44 -28.34 -8.55 9.81
CA GLY A 44 -29.54 -7.73 10.00
C GLY A 44 -29.43 -6.30 9.48
N THR A 45 -28.41 -6.00 8.66
CA THR A 45 -28.15 -4.65 8.15
C THR A 45 -27.50 -4.70 6.78
N PRO A 46 -27.81 -3.74 5.87
CA PRO A 46 -27.10 -3.63 4.60
C PRO A 46 -25.65 -3.15 4.81
N LEU A 47 -24.72 -3.77 4.09
CA LEU A 47 -23.29 -3.41 4.14
C LEU A 47 -22.89 -2.52 2.96
N PHE A 48 -23.68 -2.52 1.87
CA PHE A 48 -23.43 -1.73 0.68
C PHE A 48 -24.61 -0.86 0.31
N ASP A 49 -24.33 0.39 -0.03
CA ASP A 49 -25.23 1.27 -0.76
C ASP A 49 -25.04 1.07 -2.26
N ARG A 50 -26.14 0.85 -2.98
CA ARG A 50 -26.17 0.65 -4.43
C ARG A 50 -26.98 1.76 -5.07
N VAL A 51 -26.29 2.81 -5.50
CA VAL A 51 -26.95 3.92 -6.20
C VAL A 51 -26.49 3.94 -7.66
N GLY A 52 -27.37 3.52 -8.54
CA GLY A 52 -27.05 3.40 -9.97
C GLY A 52 -25.97 2.35 -10.23
N LYS A 53 -24.82 2.79 -10.78
CA LYS A 53 -23.66 1.94 -11.04
C LYS A 53 -22.58 2.02 -9.94
N THR A 54 -22.80 2.80 -8.88
CA THR A 54 -21.82 3.02 -7.83
C THR A 54 -22.12 2.11 -6.64
N VAL A 55 -21.09 1.47 -6.13
CA VAL A 55 -21.12 0.63 -4.93
C VAL A 55 -20.26 1.29 -3.86
N ARG A 56 -20.84 1.57 -2.70
CA ARG A 56 -20.15 2.15 -1.55
C ARG A 56 -20.50 1.36 -0.29
N LEU A 57 -19.61 1.38 0.67
CA LEU A 57 -19.92 0.84 1.99
C LEU A 57 -20.92 1.75 2.72
N THR A 58 -21.87 1.14 3.43
CA THR A 58 -22.66 1.82 4.48
C THR A 58 -21.79 2.05 5.72
N ASP A 59 -22.26 2.81 6.70
CA ASP A 59 -21.58 2.94 8.01
C ASP A 59 -21.40 1.57 8.69
N ALA A 60 -22.40 0.69 8.58
CA ALA A 60 -22.31 -0.68 9.04
C ALA A 60 -21.26 -1.48 8.26
N GLY A 61 -21.18 -1.29 6.92
CA GLY A 61 -20.15 -1.89 6.07
C GLY A 61 -18.74 -1.44 6.44
N GLN A 62 -18.54 -0.16 6.72
CA GLN A 62 -17.24 0.38 7.16
C GLN A 62 -16.83 -0.22 8.52
N THR A 63 -17.75 -0.27 9.47
CA THR A 63 -17.52 -0.90 10.76
C THR A 63 -17.19 -2.37 10.60
N PHE A 64 -17.97 -3.10 9.81
CA PHE A 64 -17.78 -4.53 9.59
C PHE A 64 -16.47 -4.86 8.86
N GLN A 65 -15.95 -3.97 8.03
CA GLN A 65 -14.72 -4.20 7.24
C GLN A 65 -13.51 -4.56 8.11
N SER A 66 -13.34 -3.88 9.24
CA SER A 66 -12.24 -4.16 10.17
C SER A 66 -12.38 -5.54 10.81
N TYR A 67 -13.59 -5.90 11.25
CA TYR A 67 -13.88 -7.22 11.81
C TYR A 67 -13.78 -8.33 10.77
N ALA A 68 -14.24 -8.08 9.55
CA ALA A 68 -14.15 -9.02 8.42
C ALA A 68 -12.69 -9.43 8.13
N ARG A 69 -11.77 -8.46 8.10
CA ARG A 69 -10.34 -8.73 7.96
C ARG A 69 -9.80 -9.58 9.12
N THR A 70 -10.11 -9.23 10.35
CA THR A 70 -9.67 -9.97 11.53
C THR A 70 -10.18 -11.42 11.53
N LEU A 71 -11.44 -11.65 11.13
CA LEU A 71 -12.02 -12.99 11.03
C LEU A 71 -11.30 -13.86 10.00
N LEU A 72 -10.99 -13.33 8.81
CA LEU A 72 -10.24 -14.08 7.80
C LEU A 72 -8.83 -14.41 8.25
N ILE A 73 -8.13 -13.46 8.85
CA ILE A 73 -6.78 -13.67 9.43
C ILE A 73 -6.84 -14.77 10.49
N THR A 74 -7.78 -14.69 11.42
CA THR A 74 -7.93 -15.68 12.50
C THR A 74 -8.25 -17.07 11.96
N ALA A 75 -9.11 -17.16 10.93
CA ALA A 75 -9.42 -18.42 10.28
C ALA A 75 -8.23 -19.04 9.55
N GLN A 76 -7.39 -18.22 8.91
CA GLN A 76 -6.15 -18.68 8.29
C GLN A 76 -5.13 -19.16 9.34
N GLN A 77 -4.99 -18.44 10.45
CA GLN A 77 -4.14 -18.84 11.59
C GLN A 77 -4.58 -20.18 12.18
N ALA A 78 -5.89 -20.37 12.36
CA ALA A 78 -6.44 -21.63 12.85
C ALA A 78 -6.15 -22.80 11.90
N LYS A 79 -6.30 -22.61 10.60
CA LYS A 79 -5.92 -23.61 9.58
C LYS A 79 -4.43 -23.93 9.62
N ALA A 80 -3.60 -22.90 9.70
CA ALA A 80 -2.14 -23.06 9.79
C ALA A 80 -1.71 -23.84 11.03
N ALA A 81 -2.35 -23.58 12.17
CA ALA A 81 -2.06 -24.27 13.44
C ALA A 81 -2.42 -25.76 13.43
N LEU A 82 -3.34 -26.19 12.55
CA LEU A 82 -3.79 -27.57 12.42
C LEU A 82 -3.07 -28.37 11.33
N LEU A 83 -2.30 -27.70 10.46
CA LEU A 83 -1.50 -28.42 9.47
C LEU A 83 -0.42 -29.21 10.21
N PRO A 84 -0.26 -30.54 9.93
CA PRO A 84 0.83 -31.31 10.51
C PRO A 84 2.13 -30.60 10.13
N ALA A 85 2.97 -30.37 11.14
CA ALA A 85 4.16 -29.53 11.10
C ALA A 85 5.27 -30.08 10.16
N ARG A 86 5.07 -30.04 8.86
CA ARG A 86 6.12 -29.55 7.97
C ARG A 86 6.09 -28.03 8.08
N ALA A 87 6.47 -27.56 9.25
CA ALA A 87 6.55 -26.13 9.52
C ALA A 87 7.37 -25.51 8.41
N VAL A 88 6.74 -24.53 7.73
CA VAL A 88 7.47 -23.70 6.77
C VAL A 88 8.68 -23.17 7.52
N SER A 89 9.87 -23.58 7.13
CA SER A 89 11.13 -23.26 7.82
C SER A 89 12.17 -22.82 6.80
N GLY A 90 13.28 -22.30 7.28
CA GLY A 90 14.37 -21.80 6.46
C GLY A 90 14.46 -20.28 6.51
N THR A 91 15.23 -19.68 5.62
CA THR A 91 15.46 -18.24 5.59
C THR A 91 14.68 -17.61 4.43
N LEU A 92 14.04 -16.46 4.68
CA LEU A 92 13.44 -15.60 3.67
C LEU A 92 14.15 -14.25 3.68
N ARG A 93 14.77 -13.88 2.56
CA ARG A 93 15.52 -12.64 2.38
C ARG A 93 14.70 -11.65 1.57
N VAL A 94 14.34 -10.53 2.17
CA VAL A 94 13.50 -9.50 1.52
C VAL A 94 14.22 -8.16 1.55
N ALA A 95 14.34 -7.53 0.39
CA ALA A 95 14.71 -6.13 0.31
C ALA A 95 13.46 -5.25 0.18
N LEU A 96 13.43 -4.12 0.90
CA LEU A 96 12.28 -3.23 0.97
C LEU A 96 12.71 -1.77 0.78
N ALA A 97 11.85 -0.97 0.14
CA ALA A 97 11.99 0.48 0.17
C ALA A 97 11.69 1.02 1.58
N ASP A 98 12.40 2.08 2.01
CA ASP A 98 12.22 2.68 3.34
C ASP A 98 10.75 3.06 3.62
N SER A 99 10.09 3.66 2.65
CA SER A 99 8.68 4.05 2.78
C SER A 99 7.75 2.86 3.04
N VAL A 100 8.03 1.70 2.43
CA VAL A 100 7.27 0.46 2.65
C VAL A 100 7.55 -0.10 4.06
N CYS A 101 8.80 -0.05 4.51
CA CYS A 101 9.20 -0.53 5.83
C CYS A 101 8.42 0.17 6.96
N SER A 102 8.34 1.48 6.91
CA SER A 102 7.82 2.27 8.03
C SER A 102 6.31 2.11 8.25
N THR A 103 5.55 1.71 7.24
CA THR A 103 4.08 1.66 7.32
C THR A 103 3.52 0.23 7.34
N PHE A 104 3.98 -0.62 6.42
CA PHE A 104 3.35 -1.93 6.23
C PHE A 104 4.07 -3.06 6.97
N LEU A 105 5.38 -2.88 7.22
CA LEU A 105 6.21 -3.97 7.70
C LEU A 105 5.84 -4.46 9.10
N PRO A 106 5.53 -3.61 10.11
CA PRO A 106 5.22 -4.09 11.46
C PRO A 106 4.05 -5.09 11.48
N ASP A 107 2.94 -4.74 10.87
CA ASP A 107 1.74 -5.59 10.83
C ASP A 107 1.98 -6.84 9.99
N LEU A 108 2.66 -6.70 8.85
CA LEU A 108 3.02 -7.81 7.98
C LEU A 108 3.93 -8.82 8.70
N LEU A 109 4.93 -8.35 9.44
CA LEU A 109 5.85 -9.22 10.19
C LEU A 109 5.15 -9.94 11.34
N GLN A 110 4.25 -9.27 12.04
CA GLN A 110 3.47 -9.89 13.11
C GLN A 110 2.64 -11.06 12.55
N GLN A 111 1.97 -10.83 11.43
CA GLN A 111 1.15 -11.86 10.77
C GLN A 111 2.02 -12.98 10.20
N PHE A 112 3.12 -12.63 9.55
CA PHE A 112 4.03 -13.62 8.98
C PHE A 112 4.69 -14.51 10.05
N HIS A 113 5.11 -13.93 11.18
CA HIS A 113 5.68 -14.70 12.30
C HIS A 113 4.65 -15.63 12.92
N ALA A 114 3.39 -15.20 13.05
CA ALA A 114 2.32 -16.06 13.53
C ALA A 114 2.04 -17.23 12.58
N LEU A 115 2.16 -17.00 11.27
CA LEU A 115 1.91 -18.02 10.23
C LEU A 115 3.12 -18.95 10.03
N CYS A 116 4.32 -18.42 10.10
CA CYS A 116 5.57 -19.12 9.79
C CYS A 116 6.62 -18.92 10.90
N PRO A 117 6.39 -19.41 12.16
CA PRO A 117 7.24 -19.11 13.30
C PRO A 117 8.66 -19.70 13.22
N GLN A 118 8.91 -20.65 12.32
CA GLN A 118 10.23 -21.27 12.12
C GLN A 118 10.99 -20.69 10.92
N VAL A 119 10.48 -19.61 10.30
CA VAL A 119 11.17 -18.91 9.21
C VAL A 119 12.01 -17.79 9.79
N GLU A 120 13.30 -17.81 9.47
CA GLU A 120 14.21 -16.69 9.72
C GLU A 120 13.97 -15.63 8.64
N LEU A 121 13.60 -14.40 9.05
CA LEU A 121 13.45 -13.26 8.15
C LEU A 121 14.73 -12.42 8.16
N VAL A 122 15.32 -12.23 7.00
CA VAL A 122 16.44 -11.30 6.77
C VAL A 122 15.92 -10.14 5.92
N LEU A 123 15.75 -8.99 6.56
CA LEU A 123 15.22 -7.80 5.95
C LEU A 123 16.32 -6.76 5.78
N ARG A 124 16.29 -6.06 4.64
CA ARG A 124 17.19 -4.92 4.39
C ARG A 124 16.48 -3.84 3.61
N THR A 125 16.79 -2.60 3.90
CA THR A 125 16.40 -1.48 3.06
C THR A 125 17.35 -1.36 1.87
N ALA A 126 16.80 -1.06 0.70
CA ALA A 126 17.56 -0.89 -0.52
C ALA A 126 16.82 0.03 -1.50
N THR A 127 17.55 0.66 -2.42
CA THR A 127 16.97 1.33 -3.59
C THR A 127 16.49 0.32 -4.63
N ALA A 128 15.65 0.74 -5.58
CA ALA A 128 15.16 -0.15 -6.64
C ALA A 128 16.30 -0.76 -7.45
N ASP A 129 17.31 0.03 -7.83
CA ASP A 129 18.47 -0.44 -8.57
C ASP A 129 19.32 -1.46 -7.78
N GLU A 130 19.45 -1.25 -6.47
CA GLU A 130 20.13 -2.22 -5.61
C GLU A 130 19.33 -3.51 -5.48
N MET A 131 18.00 -3.43 -5.34
CA MET A 131 17.12 -4.61 -5.31
C MET A 131 17.25 -5.45 -6.57
N LEU A 132 17.30 -4.82 -7.75
CA LEU A 132 17.47 -5.52 -9.03
C LEU A 132 18.82 -6.26 -9.09
N ARG A 133 19.90 -5.63 -8.63
CA ARG A 133 21.22 -6.28 -8.55
C ARG A 133 21.22 -7.46 -7.58
N LEU A 134 20.61 -7.30 -6.42
CA LEU A 134 20.52 -8.36 -5.39
C LEU A 134 19.68 -9.56 -5.85
N LEU A 135 18.55 -9.31 -6.56
CA LEU A 135 17.74 -10.38 -7.15
C LEU A 135 18.53 -11.14 -8.21
N SER A 136 19.18 -10.42 -9.12
CA SER A 136 19.99 -11.03 -10.19
C SER A 136 21.16 -11.85 -9.64
N ALA A 137 21.74 -11.43 -8.51
CA ALA A 137 22.79 -12.15 -7.80
C ALA A 137 22.27 -13.25 -6.85
N ASN A 138 20.93 -13.48 -6.79
CA ASN A 138 20.28 -14.42 -5.88
C ASN A 138 20.61 -14.19 -4.39
N GLN A 139 20.87 -12.93 -4.02
CA GLN A 139 21.17 -12.53 -2.64
C GLN A 139 19.93 -12.22 -1.82
N ILE A 140 18.80 -11.94 -2.49
CA ILE A 140 17.47 -11.80 -1.91
C ILE A 140 16.48 -12.70 -2.65
N ASP A 141 15.37 -12.98 -1.98
CA ASP A 141 14.29 -13.82 -2.51
C ASP A 141 13.16 -12.96 -3.07
N LEU A 142 12.82 -11.87 -2.39
CA LEU A 142 11.76 -10.94 -2.75
C LEU A 142 12.28 -9.50 -2.66
N ALA A 143 11.73 -8.64 -3.51
CA ALA A 143 11.92 -7.19 -3.44
C ALA A 143 10.57 -6.49 -3.38
N TYR A 144 10.40 -5.58 -2.42
CA TYR A 144 9.17 -4.84 -2.19
C TYR A 144 9.45 -3.34 -2.23
N THR A 145 9.05 -2.69 -3.31
CA THR A 145 9.38 -1.29 -3.59
C THR A 145 8.15 -0.44 -3.84
N LEU A 146 8.35 0.86 -3.83
CA LEU A 146 7.45 1.88 -4.34
C LEU A 146 8.15 2.59 -5.50
N ASP A 147 7.70 2.37 -6.73
CA ASP A 147 8.35 2.92 -7.91
C ASP A 147 7.36 3.09 -9.08
N GLN A 148 7.84 3.64 -10.20
CA GLN A 148 7.16 3.50 -11.48
C GLN A 148 6.97 2.01 -11.82
N PRO A 149 5.97 1.63 -12.64
CA PRO A 149 5.78 0.24 -13.02
C PRO A 149 7.03 -0.39 -13.62
N LEU A 150 7.61 -1.37 -12.90
CA LEU A 150 8.80 -2.10 -13.33
C LEU A 150 8.37 -3.32 -14.16
N LEU A 151 8.53 -3.23 -15.48
CA LEU A 151 8.21 -4.32 -16.42
C LEU A 151 9.51 -4.88 -17.00
N LEU A 152 10.20 -5.73 -16.23
CA LEU A 152 11.44 -6.37 -16.65
C LEU A 152 11.22 -7.84 -16.98
N PRO A 153 11.67 -8.35 -18.15
CA PRO A 153 11.48 -9.75 -18.56
C PRO A 153 12.12 -10.78 -17.61
N SER A 154 13.07 -10.35 -16.77
CA SER A 154 13.72 -11.19 -15.75
C SER A 154 12.96 -11.30 -14.45
N LEU A 155 11.89 -10.53 -14.26
CA LEU A 155 11.14 -10.46 -13.00
C LEU A 155 9.73 -11.02 -13.17
N THR A 156 9.22 -11.59 -12.09
CA THR A 156 7.80 -11.90 -11.91
C THR A 156 7.22 -10.92 -10.90
N LEU A 157 6.22 -10.18 -11.33
CA LEU A 157 5.48 -9.23 -10.50
C LEU A 157 4.39 -10.00 -9.75
N ALA A 158 4.50 -10.05 -8.42
CA ALA A 158 3.56 -10.77 -7.55
C ALA A 158 2.48 -9.84 -6.98
N VAL A 159 2.80 -8.57 -6.74
CA VAL A 159 1.88 -7.54 -6.25
C VAL A 159 2.13 -6.25 -7.02
N ASN A 160 1.06 -5.55 -7.38
CA ASN A 160 1.13 -4.26 -8.05
C ASN A 160 -0.08 -3.40 -7.65
N VAL A 161 0.15 -2.45 -6.75
CA VAL A 161 -0.90 -1.57 -6.21
C VAL A 161 -0.54 -0.13 -6.52
N PRO A 162 -1.41 0.64 -7.20
CA PRO A 162 -1.18 2.05 -7.42
C PRO A 162 -1.25 2.82 -6.09
N GLU A 163 -0.27 3.68 -5.87
CA GLU A 163 -0.13 4.50 -4.66
C GLU A 163 0.04 5.97 -5.04
N PRO A 164 -0.92 6.82 -4.73
CA PRO A 164 -0.79 8.26 -4.95
C PRO A 164 0.33 8.85 -4.11
N VAL A 165 1.04 9.82 -4.68
CA VAL A 165 1.97 10.67 -3.95
C VAL A 165 1.39 12.08 -3.92
N CYS A 166 1.35 12.70 -2.76
CA CYS A 166 0.68 13.97 -2.57
C CYS A 166 1.55 15.02 -1.89
N PHE A 167 1.30 16.28 -2.22
CA PHE A 167 1.82 17.40 -1.47
C PHE A 167 1.08 17.53 -0.15
N VAL A 168 1.84 17.76 0.91
CA VAL A 168 1.33 17.97 2.26
C VAL A 168 1.96 19.20 2.89
N ALA A 169 1.18 19.86 3.73
CA ALA A 169 1.55 21.07 4.46
C ALA A 169 1.09 20.96 5.92
N PRO A 170 1.62 21.81 6.83
CA PRO A 170 1.02 22.00 8.15
C PRO A 170 -0.46 22.39 8.02
N SER A 171 -1.32 21.82 8.86
CA SER A 171 -2.78 22.03 8.77
C SER A 171 -3.20 23.50 8.93
N GLU A 172 -2.42 24.30 9.66
CA GLU A 172 -2.70 25.72 9.89
C GLU A 172 -2.15 26.66 8.81
N HIS A 173 -1.48 26.10 7.77
CA HIS A 173 -0.90 26.92 6.73
C HIS A 173 -1.98 27.47 5.78
N PRO A 174 -1.93 28.76 5.34
CA PRO A 174 -2.96 29.40 4.51
C PRO A 174 -3.24 28.68 3.17
N LEU A 175 -2.28 27.91 2.66
CA LEU A 175 -2.48 27.10 1.44
C LEU A 175 -3.29 25.83 1.68
N ALA A 176 -3.46 25.40 2.95
CA ALA A 176 -4.27 24.23 3.29
C ALA A 176 -5.76 24.44 2.98
N ASP A 177 -6.24 25.67 3.08
CA ASP A 177 -7.65 26.03 2.83
C ASP A 177 -7.95 26.34 1.35
N LYS A 178 -6.94 26.29 0.47
CA LYS A 178 -7.13 26.59 -0.96
C LYS A 178 -7.72 25.41 -1.69
N ALA A 179 -8.74 25.67 -2.50
CA ALA A 179 -9.34 24.63 -3.37
C ALA A 179 -8.31 24.05 -4.36
N GLU A 180 -7.42 24.89 -4.87
CA GLU A 180 -6.30 24.51 -5.72
C GLU A 180 -5.08 25.38 -5.40
N VAL A 181 -3.89 24.79 -5.45
CA VAL A 181 -2.62 25.49 -5.24
C VAL A 181 -1.84 25.47 -6.55
N PRO A 182 -1.57 26.63 -7.16
CA PRO A 182 -0.72 26.72 -8.35
C PRO A 182 0.69 26.22 -8.07
N LEU A 183 1.27 25.51 -9.04
CA LEU A 183 2.56 24.83 -8.86
C LEU A 183 3.72 25.82 -8.66
N ASP A 184 3.66 27.01 -9.29
CA ASP A 184 4.62 28.07 -9.13
C ASP A 184 4.60 28.71 -7.73
N VAL A 185 3.40 28.86 -7.13
CA VAL A 185 3.22 29.32 -5.74
C VAL A 185 3.77 28.30 -4.77
N LEU A 186 3.48 27.02 -5.04
CA LEU A 186 3.94 25.90 -4.21
C LEU A 186 5.47 25.77 -4.26
N ALA A 187 6.09 25.92 -5.43
CA ALA A 187 7.54 25.80 -5.60
C ALA A 187 8.37 26.87 -4.83
N GLN A 188 7.72 27.94 -4.36
CA GLN A 188 8.36 28.99 -3.55
C GLN A 188 8.32 28.70 -2.04
N GLN A 189 7.67 27.63 -1.62
CA GLN A 189 7.57 27.28 -0.21
C GLN A 189 8.83 26.55 0.30
N GLU A 190 8.99 26.47 1.62
CA GLU A 190 10.06 25.71 2.24
C GLU A 190 9.73 24.20 2.21
N PHE A 191 10.57 23.41 1.54
CA PHE A 191 10.37 21.99 1.37
C PHE A 191 11.35 21.13 2.16
N LEU A 192 10.81 20.03 2.64
CA LEU A 192 11.50 18.88 3.19
C LEU A 192 11.24 17.73 2.22
N LEU A 193 12.24 17.22 1.54
CA LEU A 193 12.05 16.20 0.52
C LEU A 193 12.94 14.98 0.78
N THR A 194 12.58 13.86 0.16
CA THR A 194 13.47 12.71 0.12
C THR A 194 14.72 12.99 -0.73
N GLU A 195 15.74 12.19 -0.52
CA GLU A 195 16.99 12.28 -1.26
C GLU A 195 16.77 12.08 -2.77
N ARG A 196 17.63 12.70 -3.57
CA ARG A 196 17.64 12.50 -5.01
C ARG A 196 17.94 11.04 -5.34
N GLY A 197 17.31 10.54 -6.41
CA GLY A 197 17.38 9.12 -6.78
C GLY A 197 16.34 8.25 -6.09
N MET A 198 15.50 8.82 -5.22
CA MET A 198 14.29 8.14 -4.76
C MET A 198 13.17 8.28 -5.80
N SER A 199 12.45 7.18 -6.10
CA SER A 199 11.55 7.08 -7.23
C SER A 199 10.53 8.21 -7.36
N TYR A 200 9.80 8.53 -6.30
CA TYR A 200 8.80 9.60 -6.33
C TYR A 200 9.43 11.01 -6.23
N ARG A 201 10.65 11.14 -5.70
CA ARG A 201 11.41 12.40 -5.77
C ARG A 201 11.81 12.69 -7.21
N ASP A 202 12.34 11.72 -7.92
CA ASP A 202 12.72 11.89 -9.32
C ASP A 202 11.50 12.19 -10.21
N ALA A 203 10.36 11.56 -9.92
CA ALA A 203 9.10 11.87 -10.61
C ALA A 203 8.62 13.31 -10.33
N LEU A 204 8.76 13.80 -9.10
CA LEU A 204 8.48 15.20 -8.75
C LEU A 204 9.39 16.15 -9.54
N ASP A 205 10.70 15.92 -9.49
CA ASP A 205 11.69 16.77 -10.17
C ASP A 205 11.44 16.81 -11.68
N GLN A 206 11.06 15.69 -12.30
CA GLN A 206 10.67 15.63 -13.72
C GLN A 206 9.40 16.45 -14.02
N ARG A 207 8.38 16.36 -13.15
CA ARG A 207 7.15 17.13 -13.31
C ARG A 207 7.40 18.62 -13.17
N LEU A 208 8.18 19.05 -12.20
CA LEU A 208 8.57 20.44 -12.00
C LEU A 208 9.37 20.97 -13.22
N ALA A 209 10.35 20.20 -13.69
CA ALA A 209 11.16 20.57 -14.85
C ALA A 209 10.31 20.76 -16.13
N ALA A 210 9.27 19.94 -16.32
CA ALA A 210 8.33 20.09 -17.45
C ALA A 210 7.57 21.43 -17.42
N HIS A 211 7.46 22.07 -16.25
CA HIS A 211 6.86 23.41 -16.07
C HIS A 211 7.93 24.52 -15.94
N GLY A 212 9.20 24.20 -16.16
CA GLY A 212 10.32 25.16 -16.00
C GLY A 212 10.58 25.55 -14.52
N LEU A 213 10.13 24.73 -13.58
CA LEU A 213 10.24 24.95 -12.14
C LEU A 213 11.23 23.98 -11.50
N SER A 214 11.72 24.35 -10.32
CA SER A 214 12.50 23.48 -9.44
C SER A 214 12.22 23.79 -7.98
N ILE A 215 12.31 22.78 -7.12
CA ILE A 215 12.25 22.93 -5.66
C ILE A 215 13.62 22.63 -5.09
N HIS A 216 14.13 23.55 -4.30
CA HIS A 216 15.37 23.36 -3.54
C HIS A 216 14.99 23.14 -2.07
N PRO A 217 14.92 21.88 -1.60
CA PRO A 217 14.56 21.60 -0.23
C PRO A 217 15.68 22.09 0.71
N TYR A 218 15.31 22.61 1.87
CA TYR A 218 16.29 22.94 2.89
C TYR A 218 16.67 21.73 3.78
N ILE A 219 15.87 20.66 3.72
CA ILE A 219 16.20 19.35 4.31
C ILE A 219 15.99 18.26 3.25
N GLU A 220 17.01 17.44 3.04
CA GLU A 220 16.93 16.18 2.31
C GLU A 220 17.19 15.02 3.29
N LEU A 221 16.28 14.03 3.32
CA LEU A 221 16.35 12.91 4.26
C LEU A 221 15.72 11.65 3.69
N GLY A 222 16.38 10.50 3.78
CA GLY A 222 15.92 9.23 3.24
C GLY A 222 14.68 8.61 3.91
N SER A 223 14.17 9.19 5.01
CA SER A 223 13.02 8.65 5.74
C SER A 223 11.74 9.46 5.52
N ALA A 224 10.81 8.90 4.76
CA ALA A 224 9.51 9.52 4.49
C ALA A 224 8.66 9.72 5.76
N SER A 225 8.73 8.79 6.70
CA SER A 225 8.00 8.88 7.97
C SER A 225 8.50 10.02 8.84
N LEU A 226 9.81 10.24 8.87
CA LEU A 226 10.39 11.35 9.63
C LEU A 226 10.08 12.71 8.97
N LEU A 227 10.08 12.77 7.63
CA LEU A 227 9.64 13.96 6.90
C LEU A 227 8.17 14.30 7.23
N CYS A 228 7.28 13.31 7.28
CA CYS A 228 5.89 13.50 7.69
C CYS A 228 5.79 14.11 9.11
N GLN A 229 6.55 13.58 10.07
CA GLN A 229 6.59 14.10 11.44
C GLN A 229 7.12 15.55 11.50
N MET A 230 8.04 15.93 10.62
CA MET A 230 8.53 17.30 10.53
C MET A 230 7.47 18.26 9.98
N VAL A 231 6.69 17.81 8.97
CA VAL A 231 5.54 18.58 8.47
C VAL A 231 4.49 18.78 9.58
N GLU A 232 4.19 17.75 10.38
CA GLU A 232 3.30 17.86 11.54
C GLU A 232 3.75 18.90 12.57
N ARG A 233 5.05 19.18 12.66
CA ARG A 233 5.65 20.19 13.53
C ARG A 233 5.75 21.59 12.91
N GLY A 234 5.17 21.76 11.72
CA GLY A 234 5.16 23.07 11.06
C GLY A 234 6.46 23.45 10.36
N MET A 235 7.37 22.48 10.12
CA MET A 235 8.70 22.77 9.56
C MET A 235 8.70 23.00 8.04
N GLY A 236 7.54 22.88 7.35
CA GLY A 236 7.43 23.15 5.93
C GLY A 236 6.58 22.12 5.20
N PHE A 237 6.77 22.04 3.89
CA PHE A 237 6.00 21.23 2.96
C PHE A 237 6.76 19.95 2.60
N SER A 238 6.02 18.93 2.18
CA SER A 238 6.65 17.71 1.66
C SER A 238 5.82 17.11 0.53
N PHE A 239 6.45 16.16 -0.18
CA PHE A 239 5.82 15.36 -1.23
C PHE A 239 6.02 13.88 -0.90
N LEU A 240 4.96 13.24 -0.40
CA LEU A 240 5.05 11.93 0.25
C LEU A 240 3.95 10.98 -0.25
N PRO A 241 4.20 9.65 -0.24
CA PRO A 241 3.17 8.65 -0.52
C PRO A 241 1.99 8.78 0.44
N GLU A 242 0.77 8.64 -0.10
CA GLU A 242 -0.46 8.86 0.68
C GLU A 242 -0.56 7.95 1.90
N TYR A 243 -0.13 6.68 1.79
CA TYR A 243 -0.17 5.75 2.92
C TYR A 243 0.70 6.18 4.11
N ILE A 244 1.80 6.91 3.88
CA ILE A 244 2.66 7.46 4.94
C ILE A 244 1.93 8.57 5.70
N VAL A 245 1.25 9.45 4.97
CA VAL A 245 0.66 10.67 5.53
C VAL A 245 -0.78 10.47 6.01
N ARG A 246 -1.43 9.39 5.62
CA ARG A 246 -2.84 9.10 5.94
C ARG A 246 -3.17 9.20 7.43
N PRO A 247 -2.36 8.66 8.37
CA PRO A 247 -2.65 8.80 9.81
C PRO A 247 -2.63 10.25 10.29
N ALA A 248 -1.71 11.07 9.78
CA ALA A 248 -1.60 12.48 10.13
C ALA A 248 -2.72 13.33 9.50
N LEU A 249 -3.09 13.01 8.24
CA LEU A 249 -4.24 13.61 7.55
C LEU A 249 -5.54 13.32 8.28
N SER A 250 -5.78 12.05 8.64
CA SER A 250 -7.00 11.65 9.36
C SER A 250 -7.12 12.27 10.75
N ALA A 251 -5.99 12.58 11.38
CA ALA A 251 -5.92 13.26 12.68
C ALA A 251 -5.94 14.79 12.56
N GLY A 252 -6.01 15.35 11.34
CA GLY A 252 -6.01 16.80 11.10
C GLY A 252 -4.70 17.52 11.46
N ARG A 253 -3.58 16.80 11.60
CA ARG A 253 -2.28 17.39 11.96
C ARG A 253 -1.56 18.01 10.77
N ILE A 254 -1.85 17.51 9.57
CA ILE A 254 -1.38 18.04 8.29
C ILE A 254 -2.54 18.14 7.32
N ALA A 255 -2.36 18.90 6.25
CA ALA A 255 -3.31 19.04 5.17
C ALA A 255 -2.73 18.52 3.86
N ARG A 256 -3.56 17.84 3.06
CA ARG A 256 -3.25 17.51 1.67
C ARG A 256 -3.54 18.72 0.80
N LEU A 257 -2.61 19.06 -0.08
CA LEU A 257 -2.78 20.14 -1.04
C LEU A 257 -3.27 19.58 -2.40
N ASN A 258 -4.25 20.24 -2.97
CA ASN A 258 -4.70 19.95 -4.32
C ASN A 258 -3.84 20.73 -5.34
N VAL A 259 -2.98 20.04 -6.06
CA VAL A 259 -2.06 20.60 -7.06
C VAL A 259 -2.32 19.90 -8.40
N PRO A 260 -3.29 20.34 -9.19
CA PRO A 260 -3.73 19.64 -10.42
C PRO A 260 -2.60 19.46 -11.44
N ASP A 261 -1.71 20.45 -11.55
CA ASP A 261 -0.60 20.45 -12.51
C ASP A 261 0.52 19.45 -12.17
N CYS A 262 0.52 18.86 -10.98
CA CYS A 262 1.54 17.93 -10.54
C CYS A 262 0.95 16.73 -9.79
N THR A 263 0.35 15.81 -10.53
CA THR A 263 -0.13 14.54 -10.01
C THR A 263 0.86 13.43 -10.30
N VAL A 264 1.22 12.65 -9.29
CA VAL A 264 2.13 11.51 -9.39
C VAL A 264 1.49 10.30 -8.72
N THR A 265 1.46 9.19 -9.45
CA THR A 265 1.10 7.88 -8.92
C THR A 265 2.27 6.95 -9.09
N MET A 266 2.72 6.37 -8.00
CA MET A 266 3.69 5.28 -7.96
C MET A 266 2.98 3.95 -7.84
N HIS A 267 3.73 2.88 -7.89
CA HIS A 267 3.21 1.54 -7.69
C HIS A 267 3.98 0.86 -6.56
N ARG A 268 3.25 0.35 -5.60
CA ARG A 268 3.79 -0.54 -4.59
C ARG A 268 3.85 -1.94 -5.20
N GLN A 269 5.07 -2.45 -5.39
CA GLN A 269 5.35 -3.62 -6.19
C GLN A 269 6.17 -4.63 -5.40
N LEU A 270 5.67 -5.88 -5.35
CA LEU A 270 6.43 -7.02 -4.85
C LEU A 270 6.81 -7.92 -6.03
N PHE A 271 8.09 -8.20 -6.17
CA PHE A 271 8.59 -9.01 -7.28
C PHE A 271 9.74 -9.92 -6.86
N TYR A 272 10.00 -10.93 -7.69
CA TYR A 272 11.09 -11.88 -7.55
C TYR A 272 11.66 -12.24 -8.92
N HIS A 273 12.85 -12.84 -8.93
CA HIS A 273 13.45 -13.28 -10.20
C HIS A 273 12.63 -14.42 -10.82
N LYS A 274 12.33 -14.36 -12.12
CA LYS A 274 11.44 -15.33 -12.82
C LYS A 274 11.88 -16.80 -12.67
N ASP A 275 13.21 -17.02 -12.64
CA ASP A 275 13.79 -18.35 -12.54
C ASP A 275 13.93 -18.82 -11.08
N LYS A 276 13.48 -18.02 -10.12
CA LYS A 276 13.51 -18.35 -8.70
C LYS A 276 12.47 -19.43 -8.39
N TRP A 277 12.91 -20.49 -7.73
CA TRP A 277 11.98 -21.46 -7.15
C TRP A 277 11.16 -20.80 -6.04
N LEU A 278 9.84 -20.79 -6.20
CA LEU A 278 8.93 -20.22 -5.22
C LEU A 278 8.80 -21.15 -4.03
N THR A 279 9.54 -20.82 -2.95
CA THR A 279 9.52 -21.59 -1.72
C THR A 279 8.22 -21.37 -0.94
N PRO A 280 7.84 -22.28 -0.01
CA PRO A 280 6.63 -22.10 0.80
C PRO A 280 6.61 -20.79 1.59
N GLN A 281 7.76 -20.36 2.16
CA GLN A 281 7.85 -19.09 2.88
C GLN A 281 7.69 -17.86 1.95
N MET A 282 8.19 -17.92 0.71
CA MET A 282 7.93 -16.86 -0.27
C MET A 282 6.45 -16.77 -0.61
N LYS A 283 5.78 -17.89 -0.84
CA LYS A 283 4.34 -17.94 -1.13
C LYS A 283 3.52 -17.34 0.01
N ALA A 284 3.80 -17.75 1.25
CA ALA A 284 3.14 -17.23 2.43
C ALA A 284 3.32 -15.70 2.58
N PHE A 285 4.52 -15.20 2.32
CA PHE A 285 4.79 -13.75 2.37
C PHE A 285 4.05 -12.99 1.26
N ILE A 286 4.06 -13.50 0.03
CA ILE A 286 3.34 -12.91 -1.11
C ILE A 286 1.83 -12.87 -0.83
N GLU A 287 1.26 -13.95 -0.30
CA GLU A 287 -0.16 -14.04 0.05
C GLU A 287 -0.57 -13.00 1.10
N LEU A 288 0.28 -12.77 2.11
CA LEU A 288 0.04 -11.74 3.12
C LEU A 288 0.11 -10.31 2.56
N VAL A 289 1.05 -10.06 1.65
CA VAL A 289 1.16 -8.72 1.01
C VAL A 289 -0.01 -8.42 0.08
N ASN A 290 -0.66 -9.46 -0.48
CA ASN A 290 -1.84 -9.33 -1.35
C ASN A 290 -3.17 -9.15 -0.56
N GLN A 291 -3.17 -9.22 0.75
CA GLN A 291 -4.34 -9.02 1.62
C GLN A 291 -4.49 -7.54 2.02
#